data_e48653bc9662e1e0643cd1311d4747c4
#
_entry.id   e48653bc9662e1e0643cd1311d4747c4
#
_cell.length_a   1.000
_cell.length_b   1.000
_cell.length_c   1.000
_cell.angle_alpha   90.00
_cell.angle_beta   90.00
_cell.angle_gamma   90.00
#
_symmetry.space_group_name_H-M   'P 1'
#
loop_
_entity.id
_entity.type
_entity.pdbx_description
1 polymer ?
#
loop_
_entity_poly.entity_id
_entity_poly.type
_entity_poly.pdbx_seq_one_letter_code
_entity_poly.pdbx_strand_id
1 'polypeptide(L)' 'MKVCYDKLWKLLIDKKMKKTDLIREAKISSNVLAKMGKEESVSLESNGKICSLFGCNVDDILEFQSSENNSDKG' A
#
# COMPACT_ATOMS: atom_id res chain seq x y z
N MET A 1 -10.03 6.50 -10.05
CA MET A 1 -8.98 5.47 -10.00
C MET A 1 -8.73 5.07 -8.56
N LYS A 2 -8.71 3.80 -8.30
CA LYS A 2 -8.48 3.29 -6.95
C LYS A 2 -7.06 2.78 -6.81
N VAL A 3 -6.55 2.85 -5.59
CA VAL A 3 -5.25 2.28 -5.26
C VAL A 3 -5.50 0.99 -4.50
N CYS A 4 -4.87 -0.08 -4.96
CA CYS A 4 -5.03 -1.39 -4.35
C CYS A 4 -3.72 -1.81 -3.68
N TYR A 5 -3.82 -2.24 -2.44
CA TYR A 5 -2.65 -2.65 -1.66
C TYR A 5 -2.60 -4.16 -1.42
N ASP A 6 -3.31 -4.91 -2.25
CA ASP A 6 -3.33 -6.37 -2.07
C ASP A 6 -1.94 -6.97 -2.11
N LYS A 7 -1.06 -6.44 -2.96
CA LYS A 7 0.31 -6.92 -3.02
C LYS A 7 1.02 -6.75 -1.68
N LEU A 8 0.77 -5.60 -1.04
CA LEU A 8 1.37 -5.34 0.27
C LEU A 8 0.83 -6.32 1.32
N TRP A 9 -0.48 -6.56 1.29
CA TRP A 9 -1.07 -7.48 2.27
C TRP A 9 -0.51 -8.89 2.11
N LYS A 10 -0.32 -9.33 0.87
CA LYS A 10 0.29 -10.62 0.61
C LYS A 10 1.72 -10.67 1.09
N LEU A 11 2.45 -9.58 0.89
CA LEU A 11 3.83 -9.49 1.34
C LEU A 11 3.91 -9.60 2.87
N LEU A 12 2.98 -8.95 3.57
CA LEU A 12 2.92 -9.05 5.02
C LEU A 12 2.69 -10.49 5.46
N ILE A 13 1.79 -11.19 4.78
CA ILE A 13 1.52 -12.59 5.12
C ILE A 13 2.79 -13.42 4.92
N ASP A 14 3.50 -13.20 3.82
CA ASP A 14 4.74 -13.90 3.54
C ASP A 14 5.79 -13.64 4.61
N LYS A 15 5.81 -12.43 5.16
CA LYS A 15 6.75 -12.04 6.20
C LYS A 15 6.23 -12.36 7.60
N LYS A 16 5.03 -12.89 7.69
CA LYS A 16 4.37 -13.21 8.96
C LYS A 16 4.21 -11.96 9.82
N MET A 17 3.88 -10.85 9.19
CA MET A 17 3.67 -9.56 9.85
C MET A 17 2.20 -9.21 9.83
N LYS A 18 1.79 -8.44 10.83
CA LYS A 18 0.44 -7.88 10.88
C LYS A 18 0.46 -6.48 10.27
N LYS A 19 -0.72 -6.00 9.88
CA LYS A 19 -0.82 -4.65 9.34
C LYS A 19 -0.33 -3.62 10.36
N THR A 20 -0.62 -3.83 11.63
CA THR A 20 -0.20 -2.90 12.68
C THR A 20 1.31 -2.86 12.84
N ASP A 21 2.00 -3.92 12.42
CA ASP A 21 3.46 -3.92 12.48
C ASP A 21 4.05 -2.84 11.58
N LEU A 22 3.34 -2.46 10.51
CA LEU A 22 3.80 -1.40 9.63
C LEU A 22 3.91 -0.07 10.35
N ILE A 23 3.02 0.19 11.30
CA ILE A 23 3.07 1.43 12.07
C ILE A 23 4.40 1.52 12.79
N ARG A 24 4.84 0.42 13.38
CA ARG A 24 6.06 0.39 14.16
C ARG A 24 7.30 0.23 13.28
N GLU A 25 7.24 -0.69 12.32
CA GLU A 25 8.43 -1.04 11.56
C GLU A 25 8.70 -0.05 10.43
N ALA A 26 7.66 0.38 9.73
CA ALA A 26 7.81 1.35 8.64
C ALA A 26 7.63 2.78 9.14
N LYS A 27 7.22 2.96 10.38
CA LYS A 27 7.05 4.26 11.00
C LYS A 27 6.02 5.12 10.27
N ILE A 28 4.92 4.48 9.86
CA ILE A 28 3.79 5.20 9.30
C ILE A 28 2.76 5.40 10.40
N SER A 29 1.85 6.35 10.20
CA SER A 29 0.83 6.64 11.21
C SER A 29 -0.34 5.66 11.07
N SER A 30 -1.13 5.55 12.12
CA SER A 30 -2.33 4.72 12.07
C SER A 30 -3.32 5.25 11.05
N ASN A 31 -3.34 6.59 10.85
CA ASN A 31 -4.21 7.17 9.84
C ASN A 31 -3.82 6.72 8.43
N VAL A 32 -2.52 6.64 8.17
CA VAL A 32 -2.04 6.15 6.88
C VAL A 32 -2.47 4.71 6.68
N LEU A 33 -2.28 3.89 7.71
CA LEU A 33 -2.67 2.49 7.62
C LEU A 33 -4.17 2.34 7.36
N ALA A 34 -4.98 3.16 8.03
CA ALA A 34 -6.42 3.12 7.85
C ALA A 34 -6.80 3.48 6.42
N LYS A 35 -6.15 4.49 5.84
CA LYS A 35 -6.40 4.85 4.45
C LYS A 35 -6.05 3.71 3.50
N MET A 36 -4.92 3.06 3.75
CA MET A 36 -4.51 1.93 2.92
C MET A 36 -5.52 0.79 3.00
N GLY A 37 -6.09 0.56 4.17
CA GLY A 37 -7.11 -0.45 4.34
C GLY A 37 -8.40 -0.13 3.60
N LYS A 38 -8.64 1.15 3.33
CA LYS A 38 -9.80 1.59 2.56
C LYS A 38 -9.49 1.78 1.08
N GLU A 39 -8.29 1.39 0.66
CA GLU A 39 -7.83 1.54 -0.71
C GLU A 39 -7.80 3.00 -1.15
N GLU A 40 -7.46 3.89 -0.22
CA GLU A 40 -7.26 5.30 -0.51
C GLU A 40 -5.79 5.56 -0.71
N SER A 41 -5.47 6.57 -1.53
CA SER A 41 -4.08 6.91 -1.75
C SER A 41 -3.47 7.53 -0.51
N VAL A 42 -2.19 7.22 -0.30
CA VAL A 42 -1.41 7.84 0.76
C VAL A 42 -0.20 8.51 0.12
N SER A 43 0.53 9.29 0.90
CA SER A 43 1.65 10.05 0.36
C SER A 43 2.73 9.12 -0.17
N LEU A 44 3.50 9.63 -1.12
CA LEU A 44 4.64 8.89 -1.66
C LEU A 44 5.66 8.62 -0.58
N GLU A 45 5.78 9.54 0.38
CA GLU A 45 6.69 9.36 1.50
C GLU A 45 6.32 8.12 2.31
N SER A 46 5.03 7.94 2.59
CA SER A 46 4.58 6.77 3.34
C SER A 46 4.84 5.49 2.57
N ASN A 47 4.55 5.50 1.27
CA ASN A 47 4.86 4.34 0.44
C ASN A 47 6.36 4.06 0.41
N GLY A 48 7.18 5.10 0.38
CA GLY A 48 8.62 4.96 0.39
C GLY A 48 9.13 4.32 1.67
N LYS A 49 8.53 4.68 2.79
CA LYS A 49 8.91 4.07 4.08
C LYS A 49 8.66 2.57 4.07
N ILE A 50 7.53 2.17 3.51
CA ILE A 50 7.19 0.75 3.42
C ILE A 50 8.15 0.04 2.47
N CYS A 51 8.43 0.66 1.33
CA CYS A 51 9.38 0.09 0.37
C CYS A 51 10.77 -0.07 0.97
N SER A 52 11.21 0.91 1.75
CA SER A 52 12.48 0.82 2.44
C SER A 52 12.53 -0.35 3.41
N LEU A 53 11.43 -0.55 4.12
CA LEU A 53 11.34 -1.63 5.10
C LEU A 53 11.53 -3.00 4.43
N PHE A 54 10.91 -3.18 3.28
CA PHE A 54 10.94 -4.47 2.59
C PHE A 54 11.99 -4.56 1.49
N GLY A 55 12.66 -3.44 1.19
CA GLY A 55 13.65 -3.43 0.12
C GLY A 55 13.06 -3.67 -1.24
N CYS A 56 11.90 -3.10 -1.51
CA CYS A 56 11.19 -3.31 -2.77
C CYS A 56 10.77 -1.96 -3.36
N ASN A 57 10.18 -2.03 -4.54
CA ASN A 57 9.68 -0.84 -5.23
C ASN A 57 8.20 -0.64 -4.93
N VAL A 58 7.70 0.56 -5.24
CA VAL A 58 6.30 0.88 -5.03
C VAL A 58 5.39 -0.08 -5.80
N ASP A 59 5.80 -0.49 -6.99
CA ASP A 59 5.03 -1.44 -7.79
C ASP A 59 4.83 -2.78 -7.10
N ASP A 60 5.68 -3.09 -6.15
CA ASP A 60 5.60 -4.37 -5.43
C ASP A 60 4.58 -4.34 -4.31
N ILE A 61 4.11 -3.16 -3.92
CA ILE A 61 3.20 -3.05 -2.79
C ILE A 61 1.84 -2.48 -3.17
N LEU A 62 1.73 -1.80 -4.30
CA LEU A 62 0.45 -1.24 -4.70
C LEU A 62 0.27 -1.32 -6.20
N GLU A 63 -0.98 -1.23 -6.63
CA GLU A 63 -1.29 -1.10 -8.03
C GLU A 63 -2.53 -0.23 -8.17
N PHE A 64 -2.66 0.40 -9.33
CA PHE A 64 -3.83 1.20 -9.61
C PHE A 64 -4.87 0.33 -10.28
N GLN A 65 -6.09 0.38 -9.77
CA GLN A 65 -7.20 -0.31 -10.40
C GLN A 65 -7.96 0.69 -11.25
N SER A 66 -8.00 0.45 -12.54
CA SER A 66 -8.89 1.24 -13.37
C SER A 66 -10.27 0.63 -13.20
N SER A 67 -11.21 1.48 -12.93
CA SER A 67 -12.57 1.02 -12.98
C SER A 67 -12.89 0.89 -14.44
N GLU A 68 -13.50 0.08 -14.77
CA GLU A 68 -13.75 -0.16 -16.05
C GLU A 68 -14.21 0.91 -16.90
N ASN A 69 -14.33 1.29 -16.82
CA ASN A 69 -14.38 2.07 -17.45
C ASN A 69 -13.81 2.93 -17.86
N ASN A 70 -13.49 2.73 -17.82
CA ASN A 70 -13.01 3.39 -18.21
C ASN A 70 -12.59 3.83 -18.78
N SER A 71 -12.67 3.60 -18.96
CA SER A 71 -12.25 3.91 -19.54
C SER A 71 -11.95 4.77 -20.03
N ASP A 72 -12.00 4.82 -20.08
CA ASP A 72 -11.70 5.56 -20.61
C ASP A 72 -11.19 6.39 -20.74
N LYS A 73 -11.20 6.55 -20.71
CA LYS A 73 -10.73 7.26 -20.81
C LYS A 73 -10.08 7.67 -20.75
N GLY A 74 -9.85 7.50 -20.76
CA GLY A 74 -9.41 7.65 -20.82
C GLY A 74 -8.92 7.91 -20.72
#